data_f4d0eee517841e7862519f48352fe306
#
_entry.id   f4d0eee517841e7862519f48352fe306
#
_cell.length_a   1.000
_cell.length_b   1.000
_cell.length_c   1.000
_cell.angle_alpha   90.00
_cell.angle_beta   90.00
_cell.angle_gamma   90.00
#
_symmetry.space_group_name_H-M   'P 1'
#
loop_
_entity.id
_entity.type
_entity.pdbx_description
1 polymer ?
#
loop_
_entity_poly.entity_id
_entity_poly.type
_entity_poly.pdbx_seq_one_letter_code
_entity_poly.pdbx_strand_id
1 'polypeptide(L)'
;MTTTGLLTRTLLLGSLLAPALAIAEESEKTPRWNEALIEAAQAVTLGPRPLFLVNDMSAGNAHEQALKASLLSCAAEQTTWHRSPLSIGHRGAPLQFPEHTLESYIAGAQGGAGILECDVAFTADEALVCRHSQCDLHATTNIVETALAEQCSVPPAFDDVTGALTNAADIRCCTSDITLADFHTLQGKMKGVNSDATSIEEYVAGTPGWRTDLYASRGTLMSHADSIALFQQLGVMMAPELKSPEVDMPFTEHTPEGFTQQAYAQKMIDEYKAAGVSPDDVFPQSFDIDDVLYWIEHEPAFGRQAVYLEGRYGDEGFDHTRPETWQPSMASLVEHGVRIIAPPTWMLVEPNPAFGNDAQARRLQASRYARRAREAGLDIIAWTFERSGPLGDGGQWYHRTTGDVIQRDGDKLLTLDTLVNDVGAIGVFSDWPATVTFYDNCVARNAP
;
A
#
# COMPACT_ATOMS: atom_id res chain seq x y z
N MET A 1 -75.76 44.59 -61.87
CA MET A 1 -74.33 44.84 -62.08
C MET A 1 -73.59 44.41 -60.86
N THR A 2 -72.96 43.37 -60.94
CA THR A 2 -72.35 42.53 -59.91
C THR A 2 -71.00 42.98 -59.50
N THR A 3 -70.74 43.11 -58.19
CA THR A 3 -69.39 43.26 -57.65
C THR A 3 -69.15 42.18 -56.60
N THR A 4 -68.22 41.33 -56.94
CA THR A 4 -67.74 40.26 -56.18
C THR A 4 -66.73 40.70 -55.09
N GLY A 5 -67.05 40.45 -53.83
CA GLY A 5 -66.10 40.67 -52.72
C GLY A 5 -65.25 39.45 -52.44
N LEU A 6 -63.95 39.64 -52.43
CA LEU A 6 -62.92 38.64 -52.12
C LEU A 6 -62.63 38.64 -50.63
N LEU A 7 -62.94 37.53 -49.94
CA LEU A 7 -62.61 37.30 -48.54
C LEU A 7 -61.22 36.61 -48.44
N THR A 8 -60.24 37.34 -47.94
CA THR A 8 -58.90 36.81 -47.62
C THR A 8 -58.93 36.10 -46.28
N ARG A 9 -58.74 34.84 -46.27
CA ARG A 9 -58.53 34.03 -45.02
C ARG A 9 -57.04 34.02 -44.71
N THR A 10 -56.67 34.63 -43.60
CA THR A 10 -55.35 34.54 -43.01
C THR A 10 -55.21 33.22 -42.24
N LEU A 11 -54.37 32.33 -42.68
CA LEU A 11 -53.96 31.12 -41.94
C LEU A 11 -52.86 31.52 -40.91
N LEU A 12 -53.18 31.41 -39.62
CA LEU A 12 -52.16 31.36 -38.58
C LEU A 12 -51.52 29.97 -38.55
N LEU A 13 -50.24 29.87 -38.93
CA LEU A 13 -49.41 28.70 -38.63
C LEU A 13 -48.95 28.79 -37.17
N GLY A 14 -49.50 28.01 -36.30
CA GLY A 14 -49.00 27.79 -34.97
C GLY A 14 -47.78 26.83 -35.01
N SER A 15 -46.60 27.36 -34.74
CA SER A 15 -45.40 26.54 -34.56
C SER A 15 -45.48 25.83 -33.24
N LEU A 16 -45.72 24.53 -33.27
CA LEU A 16 -45.55 23.61 -32.13
C LEU A 16 -44.02 23.34 -31.99
N LEU A 17 -43.38 24.05 -31.06
CA LEU A 17 -42.05 23.64 -30.55
C LEU A 17 -42.26 22.38 -29.67
N ALA A 18 -41.89 21.24 -30.21
CA ALA A 18 -41.68 20.04 -29.40
C ALA A 18 -40.37 20.20 -28.60
N PRO A 19 -40.34 19.89 -27.28
CA PRO A 19 -39.08 19.86 -26.56
C PRO A 19 -38.25 18.70 -27.12
N ALA A 20 -37.06 18.99 -27.63
CA ALA A 20 -36.04 17.97 -27.90
C ALA A 20 -35.62 17.36 -26.55
N LEU A 21 -36.08 16.15 -26.29
CA LEU A 21 -35.44 15.31 -25.28
C LEU A 21 -34.01 15.07 -25.77
N ALA A 22 -33.05 15.71 -25.09
CA ALA A 22 -31.66 15.31 -25.17
C ALA A 22 -31.57 13.91 -24.53
N ILE A 23 -31.54 12.88 -25.37
CA ILE A 23 -31.07 11.57 -24.96
C ILE A 23 -29.59 11.79 -24.70
N ALA A 24 -29.21 11.84 -23.41
CA ALA A 24 -27.82 11.70 -23.02
C ALA A 24 -27.40 10.31 -23.55
N GLU A 25 -26.58 10.28 -24.58
CA GLU A 25 -25.80 9.09 -24.92
C GLU A 25 -24.99 8.76 -23.68
N GLU A 26 -25.40 7.75 -22.90
CA GLU A 26 -24.48 7.03 -22.04
C GLU A 26 -23.40 6.48 -22.96
N SER A 27 -22.27 7.20 -23.05
CA SER A 27 -21.07 6.64 -23.64
C SER A 27 -20.80 5.36 -22.83
N GLU A 28 -20.97 4.19 -23.44
CA GLU A 28 -20.42 2.95 -22.92
C GLU A 28 -18.95 3.24 -22.62
N LYS A 29 -18.64 3.45 -21.32
CA LYS A 29 -17.27 3.61 -20.89
C LYS A 29 -16.58 2.30 -21.25
N THR A 30 -15.72 2.35 -22.25
CA THR A 30 -14.81 1.23 -22.55
C THR A 30 -14.21 0.78 -21.23
N PRO A 31 -14.29 -0.51 -20.85
CA PRO A 31 -13.73 -0.97 -19.59
C PRO A 31 -12.27 -0.52 -19.50
N ARG A 32 -11.90 0.14 -18.41
CA ARG A 32 -10.58 0.75 -18.24
C ARG A 32 -9.47 -0.30 -18.18
N TRP A 33 -9.84 -1.54 -17.81
CA TRP A 33 -8.98 -2.70 -17.75
C TRP A 33 -9.67 -3.91 -18.35
N ASN A 34 -8.87 -4.96 -18.60
CA ASN A 34 -9.39 -6.23 -19.11
C ASN A 34 -10.27 -6.91 -18.04
N GLU A 35 -11.59 -6.90 -18.24
CA GLU A 35 -12.56 -7.48 -17.30
C GLU A 35 -12.30 -8.97 -17.03
N ALA A 36 -11.90 -9.75 -18.02
CA ALA A 36 -11.59 -11.16 -17.81
C ALA A 36 -10.38 -11.37 -16.91
N LEU A 37 -9.42 -10.44 -16.92
CA LEU A 37 -8.28 -10.46 -15.99
C LEU A 37 -8.73 -10.14 -14.57
N ILE A 38 -9.61 -9.16 -14.40
CA ILE A 38 -10.16 -8.79 -13.08
C ILE A 38 -11.00 -9.95 -12.51
N GLU A 39 -11.86 -10.55 -13.32
CA GLU A 39 -12.65 -11.71 -12.92
C GLU A 39 -11.77 -12.89 -12.50
N ALA A 40 -10.72 -13.18 -13.28
CA ALA A 40 -9.75 -14.22 -12.93
C ALA A 40 -9.00 -13.91 -11.61
N ALA A 41 -8.72 -12.65 -11.32
CA ALA A 41 -8.05 -12.23 -10.10
C ALA A 41 -8.94 -12.29 -8.85
N GLN A 42 -10.25 -12.45 -9.00
CA GLN A 42 -11.15 -12.69 -7.86
C GLN A 42 -10.96 -14.10 -7.27
N ALA A 43 -10.47 -15.05 -8.05
CA ALA A 43 -10.11 -16.38 -7.54
C ALA A 43 -8.76 -16.35 -6.84
N VAL A 44 -8.74 -16.73 -5.54
CA VAL A 44 -7.50 -16.74 -4.75
C VAL A 44 -6.60 -17.91 -5.15
N THR A 45 -5.34 -17.59 -5.46
CA THR A 45 -4.30 -18.58 -5.77
C THR A 45 -3.00 -18.20 -5.05
N LEU A 46 -2.50 -19.07 -4.20
CA LEU A 46 -1.37 -18.72 -3.31
C LEU A 46 0.01 -18.96 -3.94
N GLY A 47 0.05 -19.74 -5.03
CA GLY A 47 1.32 -20.15 -5.64
C GLY A 47 2.15 -21.05 -4.70
N PRO A 48 3.40 -21.38 -5.07
CA PRO A 48 4.23 -22.33 -4.33
C PRO A 48 4.96 -21.74 -3.11
N ARG A 49 5.13 -20.41 -3.02
CA ARG A 49 5.99 -19.78 -2.00
C ARG A 49 5.62 -20.14 -0.57
N PRO A 50 4.35 -20.08 -0.10
CA PRO A 50 4.02 -20.43 1.28
C PRO A 50 4.46 -21.83 1.67
N LEU A 51 4.28 -22.80 0.79
CA LEU A 51 4.66 -24.20 1.05
C LEU A 51 6.18 -24.37 1.18
N PHE A 52 6.98 -23.66 0.36
CA PHE A 52 8.43 -23.68 0.49
C PHE A 52 8.89 -23.03 1.81
N LEU A 53 8.24 -21.96 2.26
CA LEU A 53 8.50 -21.37 3.56
C LEU A 53 8.18 -22.35 4.71
N VAL A 54 7.05 -23.05 4.65
CA VAL A 54 6.72 -24.10 5.64
C VAL A 54 7.80 -25.19 5.66
N ASN A 55 8.24 -25.65 4.49
CA ASN A 55 9.30 -26.66 4.40
C ASN A 55 10.61 -26.20 5.05
N ASP A 56 10.98 -24.94 4.85
CA ASP A 56 12.19 -24.32 5.39
C ASP A 56 12.08 -23.92 6.86
N MET A 57 10.86 -23.85 7.44
CA MET A 57 10.61 -23.43 8.80
C MET A 57 11.34 -24.33 9.82
N SER A 58 11.92 -23.72 10.85
CA SER A 58 12.48 -24.42 12.02
C SER A 58 11.44 -25.29 12.72
N ALA A 59 11.89 -26.39 13.33
CA ALA A 59 11.07 -27.32 14.10
C ALA A 59 11.85 -27.81 15.35
N GLY A 60 12.49 -26.88 16.06
CA GLY A 60 13.38 -27.15 17.18
C GLY A 60 12.68 -27.43 18.50
N ASN A 61 11.40 -27.08 18.64
CA ASN A 61 10.59 -27.31 19.83
C ASN A 61 9.20 -27.84 19.48
N ALA A 62 8.42 -28.21 20.49
CA ALA A 62 7.10 -28.80 20.31
C ALA A 62 6.11 -27.86 19.59
N HIS A 63 6.17 -26.55 19.89
CA HIS A 63 5.31 -25.55 19.24
C HIS A 63 5.62 -25.43 17.73
N GLU A 64 6.89 -25.28 17.38
CA GLU A 64 7.34 -25.20 15.99
C GLU A 64 6.96 -26.45 15.19
N GLN A 65 7.14 -27.66 15.80
CA GLN A 65 6.75 -28.92 15.19
C GLN A 65 5.24 -29.01 14.95
N ALA A 66 4.43 -28.61 15.93
CA ALA A 66 2.98 -28.62 15.84
C ALA A 66 2.48 -27.62 14.76
N LEU A 67 3.00 -26.38 14.74
CA LEU A 67 2.66 -25.37 13.74
C LEU A 67 3.03 -25.85 12.34
N LYS A 68 4.26 -26.35 12.14
CA LYS A 68 4.71 -26.88 10.85
C LYS A 68 3.83 -28.04 10.37
N ALA A 69 3.48 -28.97 11.26
CA ALA A 69 2.62 -30.09 10.93
C ALA A 69 1.20 -29.62 10.54
N SER A 70 0.63 -28.68 11.28
CA SER A 70 -0.68 -28.07 10.97
C SER A 70 -0.70 -27.39 9.62
N LEU A 71 0.31 -26.59 9.30
CA LEU A 71 0.43 -25.89 8.02
C LEU A 71 0.60 -26.86 6.84
N LEU A 72 1.38 -27.96 7.02
CA LEU A 72 1.53 -28.99 5.98
C LEU A 72 0.24 -29.78 5.77
N SER A 73 -0.48 -30.14 6.85
CA SER A 73 -1.79 -30.82 6.75
C SER A 73 -2.81 -29.95 6.00
N CYS A 74 -2.91 -28.68 6.40
CA CYS A 74 -3.77 -27.72 5.73
C CYS A 74 -3.44 -27.59 4.23
N ALA A 75 -2.16 -27.46 3.88
CA ALA A 75 -1.75 -27.38 2.47
C ALA A 75 -2.10 -28.62 1.64
N ALA A 76 -2.14 -29.80 2.28
CA ALA A 76 -2.49 -31.04 1.61
C ALA A 76 -4.02 -31.25 1.45
N GLU A 77 -4.80 -30.71 2.37
CA GLU A 77 -6.25 -30.92 2.47
C GLU A 77 -7.07 -29.79 1.85
N GLN A 78 -6.53 -28.54 1.87
CA GLN A 78 -7.24 -27.35 1.40
C GLN A 78 -7.27 -27.30 -0.11
N THR A 79 -8.48 -27.24 -0.67
CA THR A 79 -8.71 -27.18 -2.12
C THR A 79 -9.14 -25.79 -2.60
N THR A 80 -9.59 -24.94 -1.69
CA THR A 80 -10.04 -23.56 -1.98
C THR A 80 -9.46 -22.60 -0.96
N TRP A 81 -9.00 -21.46 -1.45
CA TRP A 81 -8.43 -20.40 -0.62
C TRP A 81 -9.37 -19.20 -0.59
N HIS A 82 -9.40 -18.49 0.53
CA HIS A 82 -10.27 -17.35 0.73
C HIS A 82 -9.45 -16.09 1.03
N ARG A 83 -9.93 -14.95 0.58
CA ARG A 83 -9.36 -13.66 0.96
C ARG A 83 -9.34 -13.50 2.47
N SER A 84 -8.29 -12.89 2.96
CA SER A 84 -8.07 -12.64 4.37
C SER A 84 -7.95 -11.16 4.66
N PRO A 85 -8.79 -10.57 5.54
CA PRO A 85 -8.61 -9.19 5.98
C PRO A 85 -7.34 -9.00 6.83
N LEU A 86 -6.78 -10.09 7.38
CA LEU A 86 -5.46 -10.07 8.02
C LEU A 86 -4.35 -9.76 7.00
N SER A 87 -4.52 -10.16 5.74
CA SER A 87 -3.53 -9.99 4.68
C SER A 87 -3.73 -8.65 3.98
N ILE A 88 -2.79 -7.72 4.17
CA ILE A 88 -2.77 -6.42 3.51
C ILE A 88 -1.68 -6.44 2.45
N GLY A 89 -2.07 -6.24 1.19
CA GLY A 89 -1.12 -6.15 0.08
C GLY A 89 -0.39 -4.82 0.10
N HIS A 90 0.79 -4.80 0.70
CA HIS A 90 1.67 -3.64 0.78
C HIS A 90 2.10 -3.22 -0.62
N ARG A 91 1.57 -2.11 -1.14
CA ARG A 91 1.77 -1.65 -2.54
C ARG A 91 1.38 -2.67 -3.60
N GLY A 92 0.45 -3.60 -3.25
CA GLY A 92 0.08 -4.75 -4.05
C GLY A 92 0.85 -6.03 -3.69
N ALA A 93 1.76 -6.49 -4.58
CA ALA A 93 2.64 -7.64 -4.39
C ALA A 93 4.08 -7.34 -4.88
N PRO A 94 4.80 -6.37 -4.29
CA PRO A 94 6.02 -5.80 -4.84
C PRO A 94 7.26 -6.70 -4.70
N LEU A 95 7.13 -7.91 -4.18
CA LEU A 95 8.21 -8.88 -4.20
C LEU A 95 8.59 -9.28 -5.65
N GLN A 96 7.61 -9.32 -6.56
CA GLN A 96 7.81 -9.73 -7.96
C GLN A 96 7.02 -8.89 -8.99
N PHE A 97 6.47 -7.75 -8.58
CA PHE A 97 5.76 -6.80 -9.46
C PHE A 97 6.21 -5.37 -9.14
N PRO A 98 6.27 -4.45 -10.10
CA PRO A 98 6.48 -3.04 -9.81
C PRO A 98 5.44 -2.51 -8.81
N GLU A 99 5.89 -1.88 -7.73
CA GLU A 99 5.00 -1.39 -6.66
C GLU A 99 4.00 -0.36 -7.16
N HIS A 100 2.77 -0.34 -6.59
CA HIS A 100 1.71 0.61 -6.92
C HIS A 100 1.31 0.62 -8.40
N THR A 101 1.31 -0.53 -9.04
CA THR A 101 0.85 -0.71 -10.42
C THR A 101 -0.38 -1.60 -10.49
N LEU A 102 -1.12 -1.50 -11.59
CA LEU A 102 -2.26 -2.38 -11.88
C LEU A 102 -1.91 -3.86 -11.67
N GLU A 103 -0.75 -4.27 -12.20
CA GLU A 103 -0.27 -5.65 -12.17
C GLU A 103 0.03 -6.11 -10.73
N SER A 104 0.65 -5.23 -9.93
CA SER A 104 0.94 -5.48 -8.52
C SER A 104 -0.34 -5.64 -7.69
N TYR A 105 -1.33 -4.79 -7.93
CA TYR A 105 -2.62 -4.84 -7.23
C TYR A 105 -3.42 -6.09 -7.59
N ILE A 106 -3.48 -6.44 -8.87
CA ILE A 106 -4.12 -7.68 -9.33
C ILE A 106 -3.44 -8.90 -8.69
N ALA A 107 -2.10 -8.94 -8.68
CA ALA A 107 -1.35 -10.03 -8.05
C ALA A 107 -1.58 -10.11 -6.54
N GLY A 108 -1.64 -8.96 -5.85
CA GLY A 108 -1.98 -8.89 -4.43
C GLY A 108 -3.36 -9.44 -4.11
N ALA A 109 -4.37 -9.04 -4.88
CA ALA A 109 -5.73 -9.55 -4.76
C ALA A 109 -5.83 -11.05 -5.06
N GLN A 110 -5.16 -11.52 -6.12
CA GLN A 110 -5.09 -12.93 -6.46
C GLN A 110 -4.34 -13.73 -5.39
N GLY A 111 -3.33 -13.16 -4.74
CA GLY A 111 -2.66 -13.71 -3.56
C GLY A 111 -3.53 -13.75 -2.31
N GLY A 112 -4.76 -13.28 -2.39
CA GLY A 112 -5.77 -13.35 -1.32
C GLY A 112 -5.71 -12.21 -0.31
N ALA A 113 -5.05 -11.09 -0.64
CA ALA A 113 -5.17 -9.88 0.16
C ALA A 113 -6.64 -9.47 0.29
N GLY A 114 -7.11 -9.26 1.51
CA GLY A 114 -8.43 -8.69 1.80
C GLY A 114 -8.42 -7.17 1.79
N ILE A 115 -7.24 -6.57 1.92
CA ILE A 115 -7.01 -5.12 1.90
C ILE A 115 -5.85 -4.86 0.94
N LEU A 116 -5.95 -3.79 0.13
CA LEU A 116 -4.84 -3.31 -0.71
C LEU A 116 -4.48 -1.88 -0.34
N GLU A 117 -3.20 -1.58 -0.43
CA GLU A 117 -2.64 -0.28 -0.09
C GLU A 117 -2.33 0.55 -1.33
N CYS A 118 -2.68 1.84 -1.28
CA CYS A 118 -2.14 2.87 -2.16
C CYS A 118 -1.47 3.93 -1.30
N ASP A 119 -0.16 4.07 -1.42
CA ASP A 119 0.58 5.22 -0.90
C ASP A 119 0.25 6.43 -1.77
N VAL A 120 -0.34 7.45 -1.20
CA VAL A 120 -0.88 8.59 -1.92
C VAL A 120 0.11 9.74 -1.93
N ALA A 121 0.51 10.21 -3.11
CA ALA A 121 1.26 11.43 -3.36
C ALA A 121 0.46 12.32 -4.34
N PHE A 122 0.90 13.55 -4.60
CA PHE A 122 0.21 14.43 -5.54
C PHE A 122 1.12 14.91 -6.68
N THR A 123 0.51 15.18 -7.84
CA THR A 123 1.16 15.70 -9.06
C THR A 123 1.22 17.23 -9.05
N ALA A 124 1.90 17.81 -10.05
CA ALA A 124 1.98 19.27 -10.25
C ALA A 124 0.59 19.92 -10.34
N ASP A 125 -0.38 19.25 -10.96
CA ASP A 125 -1.78 19.67 -11.06
C ASP A 125 -2.66 19.16 -9.91
N GLU A 126 -2.02 18.83 -8.77
CA GLU A 126 -2.65 18.43 -7.51
C GLU A 126 -3.53 17.15 -7.61
N ALA A 127 -3.40 16.35 -8.67
CA ALA A 127 -4.08 15.06 -8.75
C ALA A 127 -3.38 14.02 -7.85
N LEU A 128 -4.18 13.13 -7.23
CA LEU A 128 -3.62 12.10 -6.35
C LEU A 128 -3.18 10.87 -7.14
N VAL A 129 -2.00 10.34 -6.82
CA VAL A 129 -1.39 9.18 -7.48
C VAL A 129 -0.84 8.19 -6.46
N CYS A 130 -0.77 6.90 -6.82
CA CYS A 130 -0.24 5.86 -5.96
C CYS A 130 1.29 5.77 -6.12
N ARG A 131 2.06 6.43 -5.22
CA ARG A 131 3.52 6.34 -5.14
C ARG A 131 3.99 6.44 -3.69
N HIS A 132 4.95 5.59 -3.30
CA HIS A 132 5.44 5.51 -1.92
C HIS A 132 6.10 6.79 -1.43
N SER A 133 6.78 7.50 -2.29
CA SER A 133 7.43 8.77 -1.98
C SER A 133 7.13 9.74 -3.11
N GLN A 134 6.96 11.00 -2.78
CA GLN A 134 6.69 12.03 -3.77
C GLN A 134 7.81 12.16 -4.79
N CYS A 135 9.07 11.91 -4.40
CA CYS A 135 10.24 12.15 -5.24
C CYS A 135 11.01 10.89 -5.65
N ASP A 136 10.40 9.70 -5.64
CA ASP A 136 11.07 8.44 -5.98
C ASP A 136 10.81 7.93 -7.41
N LEU A 137 10.25 8.75 -8.30
CA LEU A 137 9.93 8.33 -9.67
C LEU A 137 11.15 7.82 -10.43
N HIS A 138 12.35 8.38 -10.16
CA HIS A 138 13.60 7.92 -10.75
C HIS A 138 13.97 6.47 -10.40
N ALA A 139 13.52 5.99 -9.23
CA ALA A 139 13.85 4.67 -8.71
C ALA A 139 12.75 3.63 -8.95
N THR A 140 11.53 4.09 -9.23
CA THR A 140 10.32 3.25 -9.29
C THR A 140 9.59 3.30 -10.63
N THR A 141 10.05 4.16 -11.55
CA THR A 141 9.49 4.31 -12.90
C THR A 141 10.60 4.42 -13.95
N ASN A 142 10.20 4.50 -15.21
CA ASN A 142 11.10 4.75 -16.33
C ASN A 142 11.32 6.23 -16.64
N ILE A 143 10.99 7.17 -15.75
CA ILE A 143 11.03 8.62 -16.02
C ILE A 143 12.39 9.08 -16.59
N VAL A 144 13.49 8.58 -16.02
CA VAL A 144 14.85 8.95 -16.44
C VAL A 144 15.25 8.37 -17.81
N GLU A 145 14.46 7.45 -18.35
CA GLU A 145 14.60 6.88 -19.70
C GLU A 145 13.76 7.66 -20.74
N THR A 146 13.02 8.71 -20.33
CA THR A 146 12.09 9.49 -21.16
C THR A 146 12.48 10.95 -21.22
N ALA A 147 11.82 11.74 -22.08
CA ALA A 147 12.00 13.19 -22.12
C ALA A 147 11.55 13.89 -20.82
N LEU A 148 10.71 13.27 -20.00
CA LEU A 148 10.28 13.81 -18.70
C LEU A 148 11.42 13.86 -17.67
N ALA A 149 12.57 13.24 -17.94
CA ALA A 149 13.76 13.38 -17.11
C ALA A 149 14.22 14.85 -16.95
N GLU A 150 13.95 15.69 -17.96
CA GLU A 150 14.27 17.12 -17.92
C GLU A 150 13.38 17.92 -16.94
N GLN A 151 12.25 17.35 -16.52
CA GLN A 151 11.33 17.97 -15.55
C GLN A 151 11.69 17.57 -14.10
N CYS A 152 12.56 16.57 -13.89
CA CYS A 152 13.01 16.21 -12.55
C CYS A 152 13.65 17.42 -11.87
N SER A 153 13.28 17.69 -10.62
CA SER A 153 13.88 18.77 -9.82
C SER A 153 15.40 18.60 -9.67
N VAL A 154 15.90 17.36 -9.63
CA VAL A 154 17.33 17.02 -9.71
C VAL A 154 17.50 15.77 -10.56
N PRO A 155 17.77 15.91 -11.88
CA PRO A 155 17.98 14.78 -12.76
C PRO A 155 19.34 14.10 -12.52
N PRO A 156 19.54 12.83 -12.98
CA PRO A 156 20.85 12.18 -12.98
C PRO A 156 21.90 12.98 -13.75
N ALA A 157 23.08 13.15 -13.17
CA ALA A 157 24.20 13.84 -13.77
C ALA A 157 25.43 12.94 -13.87
N PHE A 158 26.03 12.87 -15.06
CA PHE A 158 27.19 12.03 -15.31
C PHE A 158 28.41 12.90 -15.63
N ASP A 159 29.59 12.46 -15.22
CA ASP A 159 30.88 13.10 -15.56
C ASP A 159 31.20 12.88 -17.04
N ASP A 160 31.50 13.94 -17.76
CA ASP A 160 31.74 13.91 -19.22
C ASP A 160 32.99 13.12 -19.62
N VAL A 161 33.94 12.88 -18.70
CA VAL A 161 35.23 12.21 -18.97
C VAL A 161 35.19 10.75 -18.57
N THR A 162 34.67 10.47 -17.39
CA THR A 162 34.66 9.12 -16.81
C THR A 162 33.34 8.38 -17.07
N GLY A 163 32.27 9.10 -17.39
CA GLY A 163 30.91 8.57 -17.48
C GLY A 163 30.27 8.27 -16.13
N ALA A 164 30.97 8.44 -15.00
CA ALA A 164 30.46 8.09 -13.69
C ALA A 164 29.28 8.98 -13.25
N LEU A 165 28.28 8.40 -12.61
CA LEU A 165 27.19 9.14 -11.98
C LEU A 165 27.73 9.98 -10.81
N THR A 166 27.45 11.29 -10.78
CA THR A 166 28.07 12.23 -9.83
C THR A 166 27.16 12.65 -8.70
N ASN A 167 25.83 12.45 -8.83
CA ASN A 167 24.84 12.95 -7.89
C ASN A 167 23.81 11.88 -7.42
N ALA A 168 24.24 10.63 -7.33
CA ALA A 168 23.35 9.50 -7.03
C ALA A 168 22.48 9.69 -5.78
N ALA A 169 22.99 10.36 -4.74
CA ALA A 169 22.29 10.61 -3.48
C ALA A 169 21.27 11.77 -3.54
N ASP A 170 21.39 12.63 -4.56
CA ASP A 170 20.62 13.88 -4.65
C ASP A 170 19.54 13.83 -5.73
N ILE A 171 19.45 12.74 -6.52
CA ILE A 171 18.48 12.62 -7.61
C ILE A 171 17.06 12.69 -7.06
N ARG A 172 16.27 13.60 -7.63
CA ARG A 172 14.87 13.83 -7.26
C ARG A 172 14.03 14.00 -8.53
N CYS A 173 13.12 13.07 -8.75
CA CYS A 173 12.09 13.15 -9.77
C CYS A 173 10.75 13.00 -9.04
N CYS A 174 10.06 14.11 -8.83
CA CYS A 174 8.89 14.14 -7.97
C CYS A 174 7.60 14.00 -8.78
N THR A 175 6.57 13.43 -8.18
CA THR A 175 5.23 13.44 -8.78
C THR A 175 4.76 14.88 -9.01
N SER A 176 5.13 15.80 -8.11
CA SER A 176 4.86 17.25 -8.23
C SER A 176 5.67 17.97 -9.30
N ASP A 177 6.66 17.34 -9.91
CA ASP A 177 7.39 17.91 -11.06
C ASP A 177 6.59 17.76 -12.38
N ILE A 178 5.60 16.86 -12.42
CA ILE A 178 4.86 16.48 -13.64
C ILE A 178 3.34 16.48 -13.42
N THR A 179 2.57 16.62 -14.50
CA THR A 179 1.11 16.54 -14.46
C THR A 179 0.62 15.08 -14.36
N LEU A 180 -0.66 14.86 -13.98
CA LEU A 180 -1.28 13.54 -14.05
C LEU A 180 -1.23 12.93 -15.47
N ALA A 181 -1.39 13.78 -16.50
CA ALA A 181 -1.31 13.32 -17.88
C ALA A 181 0.09 12.80 -18.23
N ASP A 182 1.14 13.48 -17.79
CA ASP A 182 2.53 13.02 -17.94
C ASP A 182 2.78 11.73 -17.14
N PHE A 183 2.31 11.68 -15.88
CA PHE A 183 2.43 10.52 -15.02
C PHE A 183 1.87 9.25 -15.68
N HIS A 184 0.73 9.33 -16.35
CA HIS A 184 0.13 8.20 -17.05
C HIS A 184 0.90 7.76 -18.31
N THR A 185 1.87 8.54 -18.80
CA THR A 185 2.76 8.10 -19.88
C THR A 185 3.93 7.26 -19.41
N LEU A 186 4.23 7.29 -18.10
CA LEU A 186 5.30 6.52 -17.50
C LEU A 186 4.90 5.07 -17.24
N GLN A 187 5.90 4.24 -17.05
CA GLN A 187 5.75 2.84 -16.64
C GLN A 187 6.47 2.60 -15.32
N GLY A 188 5.79 1.90 -14.41
CA GLY A 188 6.41 1.40 -13.19
C GLY A 188 7.50 0.38 -13.48
N LYS A 189 8.58 0.39 -12.69
CA LYS A 189 9.61 -0.64 -12.69
C LYS A 189 9.84 -1.17 -11.28
N MET A 190 10.47 -2.32 -11.15
CA MET A 190 10.92 -2.82 -9.85
C MET A 190 11.83 -1.79 -9.19
N LYS A 191 11.56 -1.47 -7.91
CA LYS A 191 12.29 -0.47 -7.15
C LYS A 191 13.78 -0.83 -7.02
N GLY A 192 14.62 0.14 -7.29
CA GLY A 192 16.07 0.03 -7.13
C GLY A 192 16.82 0.81 -8.19
N VAL A 193 18.00 1.27 -7.82
CA VAL A 193 18.94 2.00 -8.69
C VAL A 193 20.36 1.53 -8.43
N ASN A 194 21.23 1.66 -9.44
CA ASN A 194 22.66 1.44 -9.30
C ASN A 194 23.35 2.79 -9.09
N SER A 195 23.85 3.07 -7.89
CA SER A 195 24.55 4.30 -7.55
C SER A 195 25.92 4.45 -8.23
N ASP A 196 26.49 3.34 -8.69
CA ASP A 196 27.81 3.30 -9.35
C ASP A 196 27.69 3.25 -10.88
N ALA A 197 26.53 3.57 -11.42
CA ALA A 197 26.22 3.52 -12.84
C ALA A 197 27.08 4.49 -13.68
N THR A 198 27.35 4.11 -14.92
CA THR A 198 28.02 4.94 -15.93
C THR A 198 27.08 5.32 -17.08
N SER A 199 25.82 4.91 -17.01
CA SER A 199 24.77 5.23 -17.97
C SER A 199 23.39 5.17 -17.30
N ILE A 200 22.38 5.75 -17.95
CA ILE A 200 20.98 5.64 -17.49
C ILE A 200 20.51 4.18 -17.48
N GLU A 201 20.90 3.37 -18.47
CA GLU A 201 20.55 1.95 -18.53
C GLU A 201 21.09 1.18 -17.32
N GLU A 202 22.37 1.41 -16.95
CA GLU A 202 22.95 0.81 -15.75
C GLU A 202 22.29 1.34 -14.47
N TYR A 203 21.92 2.63 -14.43
CA TYR A 203 21.28 3.25 -13.28
C TYR A 203 19.96 2.58 -12.94
N VAL A 204 19.09 2.39 -13.92
CA VAL A 204 17.76 1.80 -13.70
C VAL A 204 17.80 0.28 -13.43
N ALA A 205 18.92 -0.39 -13.67
CA ALA A 205 19.10 -1.83 -13.50
C ALA A 205 19.46 -2.26 -12.06
N GLY A 206 19.40 -1.35 -11.08
CA GLY A 206 19.83 -1.60 -9.69
C GLY A 206 18.84 -2.33 -8.79
N THR A 207 17.88 -3.07 -9.33
CA THR A 207 16.94 -3.87 -8.53
C THR A 207 17.68 -4.97 -7.75
N PRO A 208 17.44 -5.13 -6.42
CA PRO A 208 18.05 -6.20 -5.64
C PRO A 208 17.72 -7.59 -6.19
N GLY A 209 18.72 -8.48 -6.24
CA GLY A 209 18.58 -9.80 -6.87
C GLY A 209 17.55 -10.75 -6.23
N TRP A 210 17.09 -10.47 -5.03
CA TRP A 210 16.02 -11.23 -4.37
C TRP A 210 14.61 -10.73 -4.73
N ARG A 211 14.49 -9.58 -5.40
CA ARG A 211 13.28 -9.07 -6.05
C ARG A 211 13.39 -9.32 -7.53
N THR A 212 12.46 -10.10 -8.07
CA THR A 212 12.50 -10.44 -9.50
C THR A 212 11.35 -9.76 -10.23
N ASP A 213 11.57 -9.47 -11.50
CA ASP A 213 10.54 -8.96 -12.42
C ASP A 213 10.01 -10.06 -13.36
N LEU A 214 10.02 -11.30 -12.87
CA LEU A 214 9.64 -12.49 -13.66
C LEU A 214 8.25 -12.38 -14.30
N TYR A 215 7.32 -11.73 -13.59
CA TYR A 215 5.92 -11.65 -14.03
C TYR A 215 5.57 -10.34 -14.71
N ALA A 216 6.22 -9.24 -14.34
CA ALA A 216 6.00 -7.94 -14.96
C ALA A 216 7.24 -7.05 -14.76
N SER A 217 8.05 -6.88 -15.81
CA SER A 217 9.21 -5.99 -15.77
C SER A 217 8.85 -4.51 -15.83
N ARG A 218 7.66 -4.20 -16.35
CA ARG A 218 7.05 -2.86 -16.38
C ARG A 218 5.60 -2.97 -15.93
N GLY A 219 5.07 -1.93 -15.30
CA GLY A 219 3.72 -1.91 -14.79
C GLY A 219 2.99 -0.61 -15.13
N THR A 220 1.65 -0.69 -15.13
CA THR A 220 0.75 0.43 -15.39
C THR A 220 0.59 1.27 -14.13
N LEU A 221 0.99 2.54 -14.17
CA LEU A 221 0.84 3.46 -13.04
C LEU A 221 -0.63 3.82 -12.81
N MET A 222 -0.98 4.03 -11.55
CA MET A 222 -2.36 4.26 -11.13
C MET A 222 -2.49 5.63 -10.44
N SER A 223 -3.51 6.42 -10.82
CA SER A 223 -3.98 7.48 -9.95
C SER A 223 -4.68 6.87 -8.72
N HIS A 224 -4.87 7.66 -7.66
CA HIS A 224 -5.60 7.19 -6.48
C HIS A 224 -7.05 6.84 -6.84
N ALA A 225 -7.73 7.69 -7.64
CA ALA A 225 -9.08 7.40 -8.13
C ALA A 225 -9.14 6.09 -8.97
N ASP A 226 -8.08 5.79 -9.75
CA ASP A 226 -7.99 4.54 -10.51
C ASP A 226 -7.85 3.34 -9.59
N SER A 227 -7.04 3.45 -8.55
CA SER A 227 -6.86 2.39 -7.57
C SER A 227 -8.16 2.09 -6.82
N ILE A 228 -8.93 3.12 -6.44
CA ILE A 228 -10.25 2.97 -5.81
C ILE A 228 -11.18 2.17 -6.72
N ALA A 229 -11.30 2.56 -8.00
CA ALA A 229 -12.16 1.87 -8.96
C ALA A 229 -11.73 0.41 -9.17
N LEU A 230 -10.42 0.14 -9.24
CA LEU A 230 -9.89 -1.22 -9.35
C LEU A 230 -10.19 -2.06 -8.10
N PHE A 231 -9.97 -1.51 -6.90
CA PHE A 231 -10.15 -2.22 -5.63
C PHE A 231 -11.62 -2.58 -5.39
N GLN A 232 -12.56 -1.69 -5.78
CA GLN A 232 -13.99 -2.00 -5.79
C GLN A 232 -14.31 -3.18 -6.72
N GLN A 233 -13.75 -3.22 -7.94
CA GLN A 233 -13.94 -4.34 -8.87
C GLN A 233 -13.32 -5.64 -8.36
N LEU A 234 -12.17 -5.56 -7.68
CA LEU A 234 -11.51 -6.72 -7.06
C LEU A 234 -12.24 -7.19 -5.79
N GLY A 235 -13.14 -6.37 -5.21
CA GLY A 235 -13.87 -6.69 -3.99
C GLY A 235 -12.96 -6.77 -2.77
N VAL A 236 -12.03 -5.83 -2.62
CA VAL A 236 -11.10 -5.71 -1.49
C VAL A 236 -11.30 -4.39 -0.74
N MET A 237 -10.98 -4.37 0.55
CA MET A 237 -10.89 -3.15 1.35
C MET A 237 -9.61 -2.38 1.01
N MET A 238 -9.47 -1.16 1.50
CA MET A 238 -8.48 -0.18 1.07
C MET A 238 -7.74 0.43 2.26
N ALA A 239 -6.42 0.52 2.15
CA ALA A 239 -5.56 1.16 3.15
C ALA A 239 -4.72 2.26 2.47
N PRO A 240 -5.28 3.47 2.23
CA PRO A 240 -4.51 4.57 1.66
C PRO A 240 -3.57 5.16 2.70
N GLU A 241 -2.28 5.31 2.37
CA GLU A 241 -1.32 6.07 3.16
C GLU A 241 -1.15 7.47 2.58
N LEU A 242 -1.48 8.51 3.34
CA LEU A 242 -1.14 9.89 2.97
C LEU A 242 0.35 10.09 3.19
N LYS A 243 1.11 10.19 2.10
CA LYS A 243 2.57 10.36 2.18
C LYS A 243 2.93 11.76 2.61
N SER A 244 3.93 11.88 3.49
CA SER A 244 4.48 13.19 3.84
C SER A 244 5.00 13.88 2.57
N PRO A 245 4.59 15.13 2.29
CA PRO A 245 5.11 15.88 1.16
C PRO A 245 6.63 16.08 1.26
N GLU A 246 7.31 15.97 0.10
CA GLU A 246 8.73 16.28 -0.01
C GLU A 246 8.98 17.63 -0.68
N VAL A 247 7.96 18.46 -0.75
CA VAL A 247 7.97 19.85 -1.22
C VAL A 247 7.40 20.75 -0.13
N ASP A 248 7.67 22.05 -0.23
CA ASP A 248 7.15 23.03 0.72
C ASP A 248 5.61 23.07 0.67
N MET A 249 4.98 23.05 1.86
CA MET A 249 3.54 23.19 2.00
C MET A 249 3.20 24.53 2.67
N PRO A 250 2.17 25.24 2.23
CA PRO A 250 1.26 24.91 1.12
C PRO A 250 1.97 24.93 -0.24
N PHE A 251 1.67 23.93 -1.07
CA PHE A 251 2.18 23.86 -2.44
C PHE A 251 1.48 24.90 -3.32
N THR A 252 2.24 25.82 -3.93
CA THR A 252 1.69 27.05 -4.52
C THR A 252 1.88 27.16 -6.04
N GLU A 253 2.32 26.09 -6.72
CA GLU A 253 2.63 26.19 -8.15
C GLU A 253 1.41 26.47 -9.03
N HIS A 254 0.22 25.99 -8.65
CA HIS A 254 -0.98 26.10 -9.47
C HIS A 254 -2.13 26.88 -8.82
N THR A 255 -2.14 27.04 -7.50
CA THR A 255 -3.19 27.77 -6.78
C THR A 255 -2.59 28.90 -5.93
N PRO A 256 -3.05 30.18 -6.06
CA PRO A 256 -2.52 31.28 -5.27
C PRO A 256 -2.68 31.10 -3.77
N GLU A 257 -3.75 30.43 -3.33
CA GLU A 257 -4.02 30.08 -1.92
C GLU A 257 -3.13 28.94 -1.45
N GLY A 258 -2.58 28.16 -2.37
CA GLY A 258 -1.75 26.98 -2.12
C GLY A 258 -2.56 25.74 -1.74
N PHE A 259 -2.05 24.56 -2.12
CA PHE A 259 -2.56 23.27 -1.71
C PHE A 259 -1.99 22.93 -0.32
N THR A 260 -2.81 23.05 0.72
CA THR A 260 -2.37 22.85 2.11
C THR A 260 -2.32 21.36 2.48
N GLN A 261 -1.62 21.01 3.57
CA GLN A 261 -1.62 19.64 4.12
C GLN A 261 -3.04 19.15 4.41
N GLN A 262 -3.88 20.01 5.01
CA GLN A 262 -5.28 19.67 5.29
C GLN A 262 -6.11 19.47 4.01
N ALA A 263 -5.88 20.29 2.97
CA ALA A 263 -6.55 20.12 1.67
C ALA A 263 -6.14 18.79 1.02
N TYR A 264 -4.88 18.40 1.16
CA TYR A 264 -4.35 17.13 0.68
C TYR A 264 -4.98 15.95 1.43
N ALA A 265 -5.02 15.99 2.77
CA ALA A 265 -5.66 14.98 3.60
C ALA A 265 -7.18 14.86 3.31
N GLN A 266 -7.86 16.01 3.11
CA GLN A 266 -9.27 16.04 2.75
C GLN A 266 -9.54 15.46 1.37
N LYS A 267 -8.72 15.81 0.38
CA LYS A 267 -8.87 15.34 -1.01
C LYS A 267 -8.80 13.81 -1.10
N MET A 268 -7.92 13.17 -0.34
CA MET A 268 -7.85 11.72 -0.28
C MET A 268 -9.19 11.10 0.16
N ILE A 269 -9.83 11.64 1.19
CA ILE A 269 -11.13 11.17 1.66
C ILE A 269 -12.25 11.50 0.66
N ASP A 270 -12.19 12.67 0.03
CA ASP A 270 -13.21 13.10 -0.93
C ASP A 270 -13.25 12.20 -2.18
N GLU A 271 -12.12 11.64 -2.63
CA GLU A 271 -12.10 10.67 -3.72
C GLU A 271 -12.83 9.36 -3.35
N TYR A 272 -12.71 8.88 -2.09
CA TYR A 272 -13.51 7.74 -1.60
C TYR A 272 -15.00 8.05 -1.55
N LYS A 273 -15.37 9.24 -1.07
CA LYS A 273 -16.79 9.70 -1.06
C LYS A 273 -17.35 9.79 -2.46
N ALA A 274 -16.58 10.37 -3.40
CA ALA A 274 -16.99 10.50 -4.80
C ALA A 274 -17.18 9.15 -5.48
N ALA A 275 -16.39 8.14 -5.11
CA ALA A 275 -16.51 6.77 -5.59
C ALA A 275 -17.60 5.95 -4.87
N GLY A 276 -18.26 6.51 -3.85
CA GLY A 276 -19.29 5.84 -3.08
C GLY A 276 -18.78 4.66 -2.24
N VAL A 277 -17.50 4.67 -1.85
CA VAL A 277 -16.91 3.64 -0.99
C VAL A 277 -17.42 3.78 0.43
N SER A 278 -17.80 2.65 1.05
CA SER A 278 -18.17 2.64 2.47
C SER A 278 -16.97 3.03 3.34
N PRO A 279 -17.12 3.94 4.31
CA PRO A 279 -16.07 4.21 5.28
C PRO A 279 -15.58 2.96 6.04
N ASP A 280 -16.42 1.92 6.17
CA ASP A 280 -16.04 0.66 6.81
C ASP A 280 -15.01 -0.16 6.00
N ASP A 281 -14.86 0.16 4.71
CA ASP A 281 -13.93 -0.52 3.81
C ASP A 281 -12.61 0.26 3.64
N VAL A 282 -12.40 1.37 4.39
CA VAL A 282 -11.24 2.25 4.21
C VAL A 282 -10.50 2.46 5.54
N PHE A 283 -9.19 2.22 5.54
CA PHE A 283 -8.26 2.43 6.65
C PHE A 283 -7.28 3.56 6.27
N PRO A 284 -7.66 4.84 6.34
CA PRO A 284 -6.75 5.93 6.01
C PRO A 284 -5.62 5.98 7.02
N GLN A 285 -4.39 6.10 6.54
CA GLN A 285 -3.20 6.02 7.39
C GLN A 285 -2.21 7.13 7.10
N SER A 286 -1.49 7.58 8.14
CA SER A 286 -0.40 8.54 8.03
C SER A 286 0.62 8.35 9.15
N PHE A 287 1.89 8.67 8.85
CA PHE A 287 2.95 8.85 9.85
C PHE A 287 2.81 10.17 10.60
N ASP A 288 2.11 11.15 10.02
CA ASP A 288 1.79 12.40 10.70
C ASP A 288 0.53 12.23 11.56
N ILE A 289 0.67 12.40 12.85
CA ILE A 289 -0.45 12.30 13.79
C ILE A 289 -1.51 13.39 13.53
N ASP A 290 -1.13 14.55 13.03
CA ASP A 290 -2.05 15.66 12.76
C ASP A 290 -3.00 15.33 11.61
N ASP A 291 -2.58 14.55 10.60
CA ASP A 291 -3.47 14.03 9.55
C ASP A 291 -4.51 13.06 10.14
N VAL A 292 -4.07 12.15 11.00
CA VAL A 292 -4.94 11.18 11.67
C VAL A 292 -5.99 11.89 12.52
N LEU A 293 -5.57 12.88 13.32
CA LEU A 293 -6.46 13.69 14.16
C LEU A 293 -7.42 14.54 13.31
N TYR A 294 -6.94 15.07 12.17
CA TYR A 294 -7.79 15.78 11.22
C TYR A 294 -8.96 14.88 10.74
N TRP A 295 -8.69 13.66 10.33
CA TRP A 295 -9.76 12.74 9.91
C TRP A 295 -10.69 12.34 11.05
N ILE A 296 -10.17 12.13 12.26
CA ILE A 296 -10.99 11.83 13.43
C ILE A 296 -12.00 12.96 13.72
N GLU A 297 -11.54 14.22 13.62
CA GLU A 297 -12.34 15.41 13.93
C GLU A 297 -13.30 15.79 12.78
N HIS A 298 -12.81 15.83 11.53
CA HIS A 298 -13.53 16.41 10.40
C HIS A 298 -14.23 15.36 9.54
N GLU A 299 -13.75 14.11 9.55
CA GLU A 299 -14.27 12.98 8.77
C GLU A 299 -14.56 11.75 9.65
N PRO A 300 -15.37 11.88 10.71
CA PRO A 300 -15.49 10.86 11.76
C PRO A 300 -15.95 9.48 11.26
N ALA A 301 -16.61 9.41 10.11
CA ALA A 301 -16.99 8.14 9.51
C ALA A 301 -15.76 7.34 9.02
N PHE A 302 -14.78 8.00 8.42
CA PHE A 302 -13.50 7.43 8.00
C PHE A 302 -12.49 7.41 9.15
N GLY A 303 -12.46 8.48 9.96
CA GLY A 303 -11.52 8.66 11.07
C GLY A 303 -11.61 7.59 12.16
N ARG A 304 -12.76 6.89 12.31
CA ARG A 304 -12.86 5.77 13.26
C ARG A 304 -11.95 4.59 12.91
N GLN A 305 -11.54 4.44 11.64
CA GLN A 305 -10.60 3.44 11.14
C GLN A 305 -9.25 4.05 10.76
N ALA A 306 -9.03 5.33 11.08
CA ALA A 306 -7.74 5.96 10.82
C ALA A 306 -6.62 5.27 11.59
N VAL A 307 -5.51 5.05 10.91
CA VAL A 307 -4.35 4.30 11.40
C VAL A 307 -3.19 5.26 11.60
N TYR A 308 -2.69 5.35 12.83
CA TYR A 308 -1.44 6.06 13.10
C TYR A 308 -0.25 5.13 12.86
N LEU A 309 0.50 5.42 11.81
CA LEU A 309 1.74 4.70 11.47
C LEU A 309 2.85 5.13 12.45
N GLU A 310 3.49 4.16 13.09
CA GLU A 310 4.54 4.44 14.06
C GLU A 310 5.87 4.76 13.38
N GLY A 311 6.26 6.03 13.39
CA GLY A 311 7.50 6.54 12.81
C GLY A 311 8.50 7.08 13.84
N ARG A 312 8.10 7.22 15.09
CA ARG A 312 8.92 7.83 16.16
C ARG A 312 10.22 7.09 16.48
N TYR A 313 10.38 5.86 15.98
CA TYR A 313 11.65 5.15 16.06
C TYR A 313 12.83 5.88 15.37
N GLY A 314 12.56 6.90 14.58
CA GLY A 314 13.54 7.82 14.00
C GLY A 314 13.86 9.02 14.87
N ASP A 315 13.07 9.28 15.92
CA ASP A 315 13.20 10.47 16.76
C ASP A 315 14.29 10.29 17.82
N GLU A 316 15.03 11.37 18.10
CA GLU A 316 16.00 11.38 19.16
C GLU A 316 15.33 11.16 20.53
N GLY A 317 15.76 10.15 21.24
CA GLY A 317 15.27 9.82 22.58
C GLY A 317 14.10 8.83 22.60
N PHE A 318 13.48 8.48 21.48
CA PHE A 318 12.49 7.43 21.44
C PHE A 318 13.14 6.04 21.55
N ASP A 319 12.63 5.20 22.46
CA ASP A 319 13.05 3.82 22.64
C ASP A 319 11.80 2.94 22.83
N HIS A 320 11.51 2.06 21.87
CA HIS A 320 10.33 1.18 21.90
C HIS A 320 10.31 0.23 23.12
N THR A 321 11.42 0.04 23.82
CA THR A 321 11.49 -0.79 25.04
C THR A 321 11.18 -0.01 26.30
N ARG A 322 11.15 1.36 26.24
CA ARG A 322 11.03 2.27 27.38
C ARG A 322 9.77 3.13 27.29
N PRO A 323 8.66 2.75 27.94
CA PRO A 323 7.38 3.47 27.87
C PRO A 323 7.44 4.95 28.21
N GLU A 324 8.37 5.37 29.06
CA GLU A 324 8.57 6.77 29.44
C GLU A 324 9.05 7.66 28.30
N THR A 325 9.55 7.07 27.22
CA THR A 325 10.03 7.79 26.03
C THR A 325 8.96 7.95 24.93
N TRP A 326 7.81 7.30 25.08
CA TRP A 326 6.76 7.32 24.06
C TRP A 326 5.89 8.57 24.22
N GLN A 327 6.16 9.58 23.39
CA GLN A 327 5.39 10.83 23.37
C GLN A 327 4.80 11.05 21.96
N PRO A 328 3.46 11.16 21.80
CA PRO A 328 2.44 10.96 22.82
C PRO A 328 2.38 9.53 23.37
N SER A 329 1.91 9.36 24.62
CA SER A 329 1.76 8.04 25.23
C SER A 329 0.60 7.25 24.58
N MET A 330 0.56 5.92 24.75
CA MET A 330 -0.56 5.10 24.27
C MET A 330 -1.90 5.58 24.83
N ALA A 331 -1.95 5.96 26.09
CA ALA A 331 -3.15 6.51 26.72
C ALA A 331 -3.57 7.84 26.07
N SER A 332 -2.62 8.72 25.78
CA SER A 332 -2.89 9.98 25.09
C SER A 332 -3.41 9.77 23.67
N LEU A 333 -2.87 8.81 22.91
CA LEU A 333 -3.40 8.46 21.58
C LEU A 333 -4.89 8.07 21.66
N VAL A 334 -5.23 7.19 22.61
CA VAL A 334 -6.63 6.74 22.82
C VAL A 334 -7.53 7.90 23.26
N GLU A 335 -7.04 8.79 24.14
CA GLU A 335 -7.78 9.99 24.59
C GLU A 335 -8.12 10.91 23.41
N HIS A 336 -7.24 11.05 22.42
CA HIS A 336 -7.47 11.81 21.20
C HIS A 336 -8.24 11.06 20.10
N GLY A 337 -8.72 9.85 20.39
CA GLY A 337 -9.60 9.10 19.51
C GLY A 337 -8.90 8.11 18.57
N VAL A 338 -7.58 8.00 18.61
CA VAL A 338 -6.84 6.99 17.84
C VAL A 338 -7.26 5.59 18.32
N ARG A 339 -7.58 4.71 17.39
CA ARG A 339 -8.02 3.33 17.65
C ARG A 339 -7.03 2.29 17.16
N ILE A 340 -6.31 2.60 16.09
CA ILE A 340 -5.42 1.67 15.40
C ILE A 340 -4.05 2.32 15.30
N ILE A 341 -3.01 1.56 15.66
CA ILE A 341 -1.62 1.92 15.41
C ILE A 341 -0.97 0.88 14.50
N ALA A 342 -0.02 1.33 13.70
CA ALA A 342 0.73 0.43 12.84
C ALA A 342 2.25 0.57 13.04
N PRO A 343 2.84 -0.20 13.96
CA PRO A 343 4.29 -0.25 14.16
C PRO A 343 4.97 -1.25 13.21
N PRO A 344 6.28 -1.06 12.94
CA PRO A 344 7.06 -2.06 12.22
C PRO A 344 7.18 -3.35 13.02
N THR A 345 7.25 -4.48 12.31
CA THR A 345 7.28 -5.83 12.89
C THR A 345 8.29 -5.98 14.03
N TRP A 346 9.50 -5.41 13.89
CA TRP A 346 10.55 -5.52 14.89
C TRP A 346 10.24 -4.81 16.21
N MET A 347 9.29 -3.85 16.25
CA MET A 347 8.82 -3.24 17.50
C MET A 347 7.80 -4.11 18.21
N LEU A 348 7.12 -5.00 17.49
CA LEU A 348 6.01 -5.82 18.00
C LEU A 348 6.45 -7.16 18.55
N VAL A 349 7.57 -7.70 18.08
CA VAL A 349 8.05 -9.04 18.38
C VAL A 349 9.45 -9.00 18.96
N GLU A 350 9.69 -9.79 20.01
CA GLU A 350 10.99 -9.91 20.66
C GLU A 350 11.34 -11.40 20.91
N PRO A 351 12.63 -11.76 21.04
CA PRO A 351 13.02 -13.10 21.46
C PRO A 351 12.43 -13.45 22.83
N ASN A 352 11.90 -14.66 22.95
CA ASN A 352 11.40 -15.14 24.23
C ASN A 352 12.56 -15.60 25.12
N PRO A 353 12.81 -14.99 26.30
CA PRO A 353 13.94 -15.34 27.15
C PRO A 353 13.85 -16.75 27.73
N ALA A 354 12.68 -17.41 27.74
CA ALA A 354 12.52 -18.80 28.15
C ALA A 354 12.93 -19.79 27.05
N PHE A 355 13.06 -19.34 25.79
CA PHE A 355 13.43 -20.19 24.68
C PHE A 355 14.84 -20.81 24.91
N GLY A 356 14.98 -22.10 24.68
CA GLY A 356 16.21 -22.85 24.93
C GLY A 356 16.36 -23.38 26.38
N ASN A 357 15.60 -22.83 27.33
CA ASN A 357 15.57 -23.32 28.74
C ASN A 357 14.27 -24.08 29.07
N ASP A 358 13.21 -23.83 28.32
CA ASP A 358 11.92 -24.51 28.41
C ASP A 358 11.57 -25.10 27.03
N ALA A 359 11.41 -26.43 26.97
CA ALA A 359 11.07 -27.14 25.74
C ALA A 359 9.70 -26.77 25.14
N GLN A 360 8.83 -26.14 25.94
CA GLN A 360 7.51 -25.69 25.53
C GLN A 360 7.50 -24.19 25.13
N ALA A 361 8.57 -23.46 25.45
CA ALA A 361 8.62 -22.03 25.16
C ALA A 361 8.69 -21.78 23.65
N ARG A 362 7.84 -20.84 23.18
CA ARG A 362 7.95 -20.31 21.83
C ARG A 362 9.28 -19.57 21.68
N ARG A 363 9.82 -19.52 20.45
CA ARG A 363 11.05 -18.80 20.13
C ARG A 363 10.89 -17.29 20.27
N LEU A 364 9.72 -16.79 19.89
CA LEU A 364 9.35 -15.38 19.89
C LEU A 364 8.16 -15.14 20.82
N GLN A 365 8.01 -13.89 21.25
CA GLN A 365 6.86 -13.42 22.03
C GLN A 365 6.50 -11.98 21.65
N ALA A 366 5.29 -11.53 22.03
CA ALA A 366 4.92 -10.12 21.92
C ALA A 366 5.88 -9.22 22.72
N SER A 367 6.33 -8.13 22.15
CA SER A 367 7.17 -7.14 22.80
C SER A 367 6.43 -6.39 23.92
N ARG A 368 7.19 -5.68 24.77
CA ARG A 368 6.58 -4.75 25.73
C ARG A 368 5.72 -3.70 25.04
N TYR A 369 6.17 -3.17 23.89
CA TYR A 369 5.43 -2.18 23.10
C TYR A 369 4.05 -2.71 22.71
N ALA A 370 4.00 -3.88 22.10
CA ALA A 370 2.75 -4.52 21.66
C ALA A 370 1.79 -4.77 22.84
N ARG A 371 2.30 -5.32 23.96
CA ARG A 371 1.47 -5.56 25.15
C ARG A 371 0.85 -4.27 25.69
N ARG A 372 1.63 -3.17 25.78
CA ARG A 372 1.14 -1.88 26.28
C ARG A 372 0.15 -1.22 25.34
N ALA A 373 0.30 -1.36 24.03
CA ALA A 373 -0.66 -0.87 23.06
C ALA A 373 -2.03 -1.55 23.27
N ARG A 374 -2.04 -2.88 23.38
CA ARG A 374 -3.28 -3.62 23.64
C ARG A 374 -3.90 -3.33 25.01
N GLU A 375 -3.07 -3.21 26.06
CA GLU A 375 -3.53 -2.82 27.40
C GLU A 375 -4.21 -1.43 27.38
N ALA A 376 -3.77 -0.54 26.49
CA ALA A 376 -4.40 0.78 26.29
C ALA A 376 -5.68 0.71 25.44
N GLY A 377 -6.00 -0.43 24.82
CA GLY A 377 -7.18 -0.61 23.95
C GLY A 377 -6.95 -0.23 22.49
N LEU A 378 -5.70 -0.20 22.04
CA LEU A 378 -5.33 0.01 20.64
C LEU A 378 -5.31 -1.31 19.89
N ASP A 379 -5.90 -1.31 18.70
CA ASP A 379 -5.70 -2.34 17.69
C ASP A 379 -4.36 -2.14 17.00
N ILE A 380 -3.77 -3.23 16.50
CA ILE A 380 -2.42 -3.24 15.92
C ILE A 380 -2.47 -3.78 14.50
N ILE A 381 -1.92 -3.03 13.55
CA ILE A 381 -1.56 -3.50 12.21
C ILE A 381 -0.02 -3.53 12.12
N ALA A 382 0.56 -4.64 11.66
CA ALA A 382 2.01 -4.79 11.56
C ALA A 382 2.52 -4.49 10.14
N TRP A 383 3.68 -3.84 10.00
CA TRP A 383 4.34 -3.63 8.71
C TRP A 383 5.85 -3.90 8.80
N THR A 384 6.55 -4.38 7.80
CA THR A 384 6.08 -5.01 6.56
C THR A 384 6.66 -6.40 6.48
N PHE A 385 5.80 -7.37 6.30
CA PHE A 385 6.17 -8.77 6.13
C PHE A 385 6.67 -9.03 4.71
N GLU A 386 7.63 -9.95 4.53
CA GLU A 386 8.21 -10.31 3.24
C GLU A 386 8.98 -9.18 2.50
N ARG A 387 9.22 -8.03 3.15
CA ARG A 387 9.91 -6.89 2.53
C ARG A 387 11.44 -6.94 2.67
N SER A 388 11.95 -7.64 3.66
CA SER A 388 13.40 -7.89 3.77
C SER A 388 13.87 -8.92 2.75
N GLY A 389 15.14 -8.87 2.39
CA GLY A 389 15.81 -9.94 1.66
C GLY A 389 15.83 -11.26 2.48
N PRO A 390 16.55 -12.28 2.00
CA PRO A 390 16.69 -13.54 2.70
C PRO A 390 17.18 -13.38 4.15
N LEU A 391 16.56 -14.08 5.09
CA LEU A 391 16.95 -13.98 6.51
C LEU A 391 18.37 -14.48 6.77
N GLY A 392 18.84 -15.43 5.96
CA GLY A 392 20.22 -15.92 6.01
C GLY A 392 21.27 -14.85 5.70
N ASP A 393 20.90 -13.76 5.03
CA ASP A 393 21.75 -12.60 4.73
C ASP A 393 21.61 -11.49 5.79
N GLY A 394 21.11 -11.83 6.97
CA GLY A 394 21.00 -10.92 8.12
C GLY A 394 19.63 -10.32 8.36
N GLY A 395 18.58 -10.77 7.65
CA GLY A 395 17.15 -10.45 7.92
C GLY A 395 16.78 -9.00 7.91
N GLN A 396 17.76 -8.12 7.88
CA GLN A 396 17.62 -6.71 7.64
C GLN A 396 16.82 -5.95 8.72
N TRP A 397 16.40 -4.76 8.37
CA TRP A 397 15.76 -3.82 9.27
C TRP A 397 14.45 -4.35 9.90
N TYR A 398 13.64 -5.13 9.16
CA TYR A 398 12.34 -5.62 9.67
C TYR A 398 12.46 -6.75 10.70
N HIS A 399 13.66 -7.38 10.82
CA HIS A 399 13.95 -8.47 11.77
C HIS A 399 15.09 -8.15 12.74
N ARG A 400 15.49 -6.87 12.86
CA ARG A 400 16.65 -6.43 13.64
C ARG A 400 16.61 -6.80 15.14
N THR A 401 15.41 -7.01 15.71
CA THR A 401 15.25 -7.44 17.11
C THR A 401 15.22 -8.94 17.27
N THR A 402 15.03 -9.70 16.19
CA THR A 402 14.80 -11.15 16.20
C THR A 402 15.82 -11.94 15.36
N GLY A 403 16.69 -11.28 14.61
CA GLY A 403 17.64 -11.91 13.70
C GLY A 403 18.59 -12.91 14.33
N ASP A 404 18.87 -12.78 15.64
CA ASP A 404 19.71 -13.75 16.37
C ASP A 404 19.01 -15.12 16.58
N VAL A 405 17.68 -15.14 16.57
CA VAL A 405 16.89 -16.34 16.87
C VAL A 405 16.11 -16.89 15.68
N ILE A 406 15.92 -16.08 14.61
CA ILE A 406 15.31 -16.49 13.33
C ILE A 406 16.30 -16.22 12.20
N GLN A 407 16.69 -17.28 11.45
CA GLN A 407 17.73 -17.17 10.41
C GLN A 407 17.33 -17.85 9.10
N ARG A 408 16.23 -18.57 9.08
CA ARG A 408 15.68 -19.24 7.90
C ARG A 408 14.47 -18.47 7.38
N ASP A 409 14.31 -18.39 6.08
CA ASP A 409 13.15 -17.67 5.51
C ASP A 409 11.82 -18.26 5.98
N GLY A 410 11.76 -19.58 6.21
CA GLY A 410 10.61 -20.25 6.80
C GLY A 410 10.28 -19.78 8.22
N ASP A 411 11.23 -19.26 8.98
CA ASP A 411 11.00 -18.74 10.33
C ASP A 411 10.20 -17.44 10.35
N LYS A 412 10.00 -16.79 9.19
CA LYS A 412 9.01 -15.73 9.02
C LYS A 412 7.62 -16.19 9.46
N LEU A 413 7.26 -17.45 9.25
CA LEU A 413 6.00 -18.01 9.73
C LEU A 413 5.90 -18.06 11.27
N LEU A 414 7.02 -18.17 11.99
CA LEU A 414 7.04 -18.05 13.46
C LEU A 414 6.78 -16.60 13.89
N THR A 415 7.33 -15.65 13.15
CA THR A 415 7.03 -14.22 13.36
C THR A 415 5.56 -13.94 13.13
N LEU A 416 4.99 -14.45 12.04
CA LEU A 416 3.57 -14.26 11.71
C LEU A 416 2.66 -14.91 12.77
N ASP A 417 3.00 -16.11 13.24
CA ASP A 417 2.29 -16.79 14.34
C ASP A 417 2.30 -15.94 15.63
N THR A 418 3.45 -15.33 15.95
CA THR A 418 3.56 -14.43 17.11
C THR A 418 2.76 -13.15 16.92
N LEU A 419 2.78 -12.54 15.73
CA LEU A 419 1.98 -11.34 15.41
C LEU A 419 0.47 -11.61 15.58
N VAL A 420 0.00 -12.77 15.12
CA VAL A 420 -1.43 -13.11 15.19
C VAL A 420 -1.84 -13.52 16.59
N ASN A 421 -1.12 -14.48 17.21
CA ASN A 421 -1.58 -15.12 18.44
C ASN A 421 -1.12 -14.43 19.73
N ASP A 422 0.06 -13.80 19.75
CA ASP A 422 0.59 -13.15 20.96
C ASP A 422 0.39 -11.64 20.93
N VAL A 423 0.67 -10.99 19.77
CA VAL A 423 0.45 -9.54 19.58
C VAL A 423 -1.03 -9.25 19.36
N GLY A 424 -1.77 -10.12 18.68
CA GLY A 424 -3.17 -9.92 18.31
C GLY A 424 -3.33 -8.89 17.19
N ALA A 425 -2.42 -8.92 16.22
CA ALA A 425 -2.50 -8.04 15.05
C ALA A 425 -3.78 -8.31 14.25
N ILE A 426 -4.50 -7.24 13.92
CA ILE A 426 -5.71 -7.30 13.09
C ILE A 426 -5.40 -7.26 11.59
N GLY A 427 -4.19 -6.86 11.21
CA GLY A 427 -3.69 -6.79 9.84
C GLY A 427 -2.17 -6.87 9.78
N VAL A 428 -1.66 -7.41 8.68
CA VAL A 428 -0.23 -7.53 8.40
C VAL A 428 0.04 -7.11 6.95
N PHE A 429 0.74 -5.99 6.78
CA PHE A 429 1.24 -5.56 5.47
C PHE A 429 2.29 -6.55 4.97
N SER A 430 2.16 -6.99 3.73
CA SER A 430 3.07 -7.96 3.13
C SER A 430 3.41 -7.62 1.68
N ASP A 431 4.70 -7.73 1.33
CA ASP A 431 5.16 -7.66 -0.07
C ASP A 431 4.74 -8.90 -0.88
N TRP A 432 4.28 -9.96 -0.22
CA TRP A 432 3.71 -11.15 -0.84
C TRP A 432 2.51 -11.66 -0.04
N PRO A 433 1.31 -11.10 -0.26
CA PRO A 433 0.10 -11.37 0.51
C PRO A 433 -0.24 -12.85 0.66
N ALA A 434 0.07 -13.67 -0.36
CA ALA A 434 -0.22 -15.09 -0.37
C ALA A 434 0.34 -15.84 0.86
N THR A 435 1.44 -15.39 1.45
CA THR A 435 2.01 -16.00 2.67
C THR A 435 1.12 -15.76 3.89
N VAL A 436 0.64 -14.53 4.07
CA VAL A 436 -0.26 -14.17 5.19
C VAL A 436 -1.63 -14.84 4.99
N THR A 437 -2.16 -14.80 3.76
CA THR A 437 -3.42 -15.45 3.41
C THR A 437 -3.38 -16.97 3.66
N PHE A 438 -2.28 -17.61 3.28
CA PHE A 438 -2.07 -19.04 3.55
C PHE A 438 -2.12 -19.34 5.07
N TYR A 439 -1.37 -18.56 5.85
CA TYR A 439 -1.33 -18.73 7.30
C TYR A 439 -2.73 -18.56 7.92
N ASP A 440 -3.44 -17.49 7.58
CA ASP A 440 -4.78 -17.20 8.12
C ASP A 440 -5.79 -18.31 7.77
N ASN A 441 -5.77 -18.80 6.53
CA ASN A 441 -6.66 -19.87 6.13
C ASN A 441 -6.37 -21.21 6.84
N CYS A 442 -5.10 -21.43 7.24
CA CYS A 442 -4.68 -22.69 7.85
C CYS A 442 -4.77 -22.68 9.38
N VAL A 443 -4.57 -21.53 10.04
CA VAL A 443 -4.43 -21.46 11.50
C VAL A 443 -5.56 -20.65 12.14
N ALA A 444 -5.79 -19.41 11.70
CA ALA A 444 -6.72 -18.51 12.36
C ALA A 444 -8.19 -18.90 12.17
N ARG A 445 -8.57 -19.44 11.00
CA ARG A 445 -9.95 -19.89 10.72
C ARG A 445 -10.31 -21.24 11.38
N ASN A 446 -9.33 -21.99 11.80
CA ASN A 446 -9.51 -23.28 12.48
C ASN A 446 -9.43 -23.16 14.00
N ALA A 447 -9.28 -21.95 14.56
CA ALA A 447 -9.42 -21.73 15.99
C ALA A 447 -10.91 -21.93 16.38
N PRO A 448 -11.21 -22.77 17.42
CA PRO A 448 -12.56 -23.15 17.80
C PRO A 448 -13.39 -21.97 18.32
#